data_5f658302316ad2aacf88161bb5cf7f41
#
_entry.id   5f658302316ad2aacf88161bb5cf7f41
#
_cell.length_a   1.000
_cell.length_b   1.000
_cell.length_c   1.000
_cell.angle_alpha   90.00
_cell.angle_beta   90.00
_cell.angle_gamma   90.00
#
_symmetry.space_group_name_H-M   'P 1'
#
loop_
_entity.id
_entity.type
_entity.pdbx_description
1 polymer ?
#
loop_
_entity_poly.entity_id
_entity_poly.type
_entity_poly.pdbx_seq_one_letter_code
_entity_poly.pdbx_strand_id
1 'polypeptide(L)'
;YNPPHMVPCVELVKNEFTAQASIDAVTELLEYCGREVCKMNKPAPGFIANRLQHALYREAVYMVEQGICGPEDIDKCIRSSWGPRYTSIGLFDHFDYAGLDLIANIEGYLYPDLCDTKEVHPSLQERLNRGDLGYKTGMGYYDWRERDMDAFRKKTSNPYLRFFNWKLPGSV
;
A
#
# COMPACT_ATOMS: atom_id res chain seq x y z
N TYR A 1 -6.49 1.93 -8.38
CA TYR A 1 -6.42 0.72 -7.55
C TYR A 1 -6.87 -0.51 -8.34
N ASN A 2 -6.38 -1.68 -7.98
CA ASN A 2 -6.73 -2.92 -8.66
C ASN A 2 -7.17 -4.00 -7.65
N PRO A 3 -8.42 -4.50 -7.68
CA PRO A 3 -9.49 -4.08 -8.59
C PRO A 3 -10.24 -2.83 -8.07
N PRO A 4 -10.61 -1.87 -8.94
CA PRO A 4 -11.14 -0.59 -8.50
C PRO A 4 -12.55 -0.68 -7.88
N HIS A 5 -13.29 -1.73 -8.18
CA HIS A 5 -14.61 -1.94 -7.60
C HIS A 5 -14.57 -2.50 -6.17
N MET A 6 -13.45 -3.09 -5.74
CA MET A 6 -13.27 -3.65 -4.40
C MET A 6 -12.63 -2.66 -3.42
N VAL A 7 -11.79 -1.77 -3.89
CA VAL A 7 -11.07 -0.82 -3.04
C VAL A 7 -11.90 0.43 -2.85
N PRO A 8 -12.36 0.76 -1.64
CA PRO A 8 -13.26 1.90 -1.40
C PRO A 8 -12.55 3.25 -1.59
N CYS A 9 -11.24 3.32 -1.39
CA CYS A 9 -10.47 4.55 -1.46
C CYS A 9 -10.43 5.14 -2.87
N VAL A 10 -10.63 6.47 -2.95
CA VAL A 10 -10.48 7.27 -4.18
C VAL A 10 -9.58 8.46 -3.88
N GLU A 11 -8.50 8.59 -4.62
CA GLU A 11 -7.59 9.74 -4.54
C GLU A 11 -8.06 10.85 -5.48
N LEU A 12 -8.61 11.93 -4.92
CA LEU A 12 -9.08 13.08 -5.66
C LEU A 12 -7.97 14.14 -5.73
N VAL A 13 -7.45 14.36 -6.93
CA VAL A 13 -6.25 15.19 -7.15
C VAL A 13 -6.64 16.54 -7.73
N LYS A 14 -6.35 17.61 -6.99
CA LYS A 14 -6.53 18.99 -7.42
C LYS A 14 -5.32 19.47 -8.23
N ASN A 15 -5.55 20.29 -9.24
CA ASN A 15 -4.54 21.06 -9.93
C ASN A 15 -4.89 22.55 -9.94
N GLU A 16 -4.07 23.39 -10.57
CA GLU A 16 -4.25 24.85 -10.62
C GLU A 16 -5.53 25.32 -11.32
N PHE A 17 -6.11 24.48 -12.21
CA PHE A 17 -7.34 24.77 -12.94
C PHE A 17 -8.59 24.20 -12.26
N THR A 18 -8.44 23.46 -11.17
CA THR A 18 -9.56 22.78 -10.54
C THR A 18 -10.28 23.71 -9.56
N ALA A 19 -11.53 24.04 -9.86
CA ALA A 19 -12.36 24.82 -8.98
C ALA A 19 -12.69 24.04 -7.68
N GLN A 20 -12.74 24.73 -6.55
CA GLN A 20 -13.09 24.11 -5.26
C GLN A 20 -14.48 23.48 -5.31
N ALA A 21 -15.46 24.14 -5.91
CA ALA A 21 -16.81 23.61 -6.07
C ALA A 21 -16.86 22.26 -6.81
N SER A 22 -15.96 22.03 -7.78
CA SER A 22 -15.86 20.75 -8.47
C SER A 22 -15.33 19.63 -7.54
N ILE A 23 -14.34 19.97 -6.70
CA ILE A 23 -13.81 19.06 -5.70
C ILE A 23 -14.91 18.67 -4.68
N ASP A 24 -15.66 19.67 -4.22
CA ASP A 24 -16.71 19.45 -3.22
C ASP A 24 -17.84 18.59 -3.79
N ALA A 25 -18.33 18.91 -5.00
CA ALA A 25 -19.38 18.14 -5.66
C ALA A 25 -18.97 16.68 -5.94
N VAL A 26 -17.73 16.46 -6.42
CA VAL A 26 -17.23 15.10 -6.68
C VAL A 26 -17.01 14.35 -5.38
N THR A 27 -16.54 15.02 -4.33
CA THR A 27 -16.41 14.42 -3.00
C THR A 27 -17.76 13.94 -2.49
N GLU A 28 -18.76 14.80 -2.47
CA GLU A 28 -20.12 14.47 -2.02
C GLU A 28 -20.72 13.28 -2.79
N LEU A 29 -20.57 13.28 -4.12
CA LEU A 29 -21.01 12.18 -4.97
C LEU A 29 -20.32 10.85 -4.62
N LEU A 30 -19.00 10.87 -4.45
CA LEU A 30 -18.23 9.65 -4.14
C LEU A 30 -18.57 9.12 -2.75
N GLU A 31 -18.69 9.99 -1.75
CA GLU A 31 -19.06 9.64 -0.38
C GLU A 31 -20.51 9.09 -0.34
N TYR A 32 -21.45 9.68 -1.09
CA TYR A 32 -22.80 9.14 -1.28
C TYR A 32 -22.77 7.73 -1.87
N CYS A 33 -21.83 7.45 -2.77
CA CYS A 33 -21.59 6.11 -3.33
C CYS A 33 -20.82 5.16 -2.39
N GLY A 34 -20.57 5.56 -1.12
CA GLY A 34 -19.86 4.75 -0.13
C GLY A 34 -18.34 4.69 -0.37
N ARG A 35 -17.76 5.67 -1.06
CA ARG A 35 -16.30 5.74 -1.26
C ARG A 35 -15.63 6.57 -0.18
N GLU A 36 -14.40 6.20 0.17
CA GLU A 36 -13.51 6.95 1.05
C GLU A 36 -12.65 7.89 0.20
N VAL A 37 -12.85 9.20 0.32
CA VAL A 37 -12.18 10.19 -0.54
C VAL A 37 -10.94 10.76 0.13
N CYS A 38 -9.78 10.52 -0.45
CA CYS A 38 -8.50 11.11 -0.07
C CYS A 38 -8.18 12.30 -0.99
N LYS A 39 -8.09 13.52 -0.44
CA LYS A 39 -7.87 14.75 -1.21
C LYS A 39 -6.38 15.09 -1.31
N MET A 40 -5.92 15.36 -2.52
CA MET A 40 -4.56 15.84 -2.80
C MET A 40 -4.60 17.30 -3.28
N ASN A 41 -3.83 18.16 -2.65
CA ASN A 41 -3.77 19.58 -2.99
C ASN A 41 -3.03 19.88 -4.29
N LYS A 42 -2.16 18.96 -4.72
CA LYS A 42 -1.40 19.04 -5.98
C LYS A 42 -1.05 17.65 -6.51
N PRO A 43 -0.85 17.49 -7.81
CA PRO A 43 -0.36 16.25 -8.38
C PRO A 43 1.03 15.86 -7.82
N ALA A 44 1.22 14.57 -7.59
CA ALA A 44 2.53 14.01 -7.25
C ALA A 44 2.65 12.59 -7.88
N PRO A 45 3.81 12.19 -8.40
CA PRO A 45 4.01 10.85 -8.93
C PRO A 45 3.65 9.77 -7.89
N GLY A 46 2.81 8.81 -8.29
CA GLY A 46 2.37 7.72 -7.42
C GLY A 46 1.30 8.09 -6.38
N PHE A 47 0.83 9.33 -6.36
CA PHE A 47 -0.17 9.86 -5.44
C PHE A 47 0.15 9.53 -3.96
N ILE A 48 -0.84 9.22 -3.12
CA ILE A 48 -0.61 8.87 -1.70
C ILE A 48 -0.27 7.38 -1.57
N ALA A 49 -1.17 6.52 -2.03
CA ALA A 49 -1.09 5.09 -1.73
C ALA A 49 0.12 4.41 -2.38
N ASN A 50 0.37 4.65 -3.68
CA ASN A 50 1.53 4.09 -4.34
C ASN A 50 2.83 4.61 -3.75
N ARG A 51 2.90 5.90 -3.38
CA ARG A 51 4.10 6.45 -2.73
C ARG A 51 4.43 5.73 -1.42
N LEU A 52 3.44 5.59 -0.54
CA LEU A 52 3.64 4.93 0.75
C LEU A 52 3.96 3.45 0.59
N GLN A 53 3.22 2.75 -0.29
CA GLN A 53 3.45 1.33 -0.56
C GLN A 53 4.83 1.07 -1.16
N HIS A 54 5.28 1.88 -2.12
CA HIS A 54 6.59 1.73 -2.73
C HIS A 54 7.75 2.19 -1.83
N ALA A 55 7.53 3.14 -0.92
CA ALA A 55 8.52 3.47 0.10
C ALA A 55 8.75 2.28 1.04
N LEU A 56 7.68 1.64 1.50
CA LEU A 56 7.76 0.41 2.28
C LEU A 56 8.42 -0.74 1.48
N TYR A 57 8.04 -0.91 0.22
CA TYR A 57 8.59 -1.97 -0.62
C TYR A 57 10.08 -1.77 -0.91
N ARG A 58 10.54 -0.53 -1.10
CA ARG A 58 11.96 -0.20 -1.24
C ARG A 58 12.78 -0.71 -0.06
N GLU A 59 12.34 -0.41 1.16
CA GLU A 59 12.97 -0.89 2.38
C GLU A 59 12.92 -2.43 2.49
N ALA A 60 11.78 -3.03 2.20
CA ALA A 60 11.60 -4.48 2.25
C ALA A 60 12.56 -5.22 1.30
N VAL A 61 12.75 -4.71 0.06
CA VAL A 61 13.70 -5.30 -0.88
C VAL A 61 15.14 -5.12 -0.41
N TYR A 62 15.47 -3.96 0.13
CA TYR A 62 16.79 -3.69 0.71
C TYR A 62 17.12 -4.68 1.83
N MET A 63 16.20 -4.91 2.77
CA MET A 63 16.40 -5.88 3.85
C MET A 63 16.69 -7.30 3.32
N VAL A 64 16.01 -7.71 2.25
CA VAL A 64 16.26 -9.01 1.60
C VAL A 64 17.65 -9.03 0.95
N GLU A 65 18.04 -7.97 0.25
CA GLU A 65 19.36 -7.85 -0.41
C GLU A 65 20.51 -7.84 0.59
N GLN A 66 20.32 -7.22 1.74
CA GLN A 66 21.31 -7.22 2.84
C GLN A 66 21.31 -8.53 3.65
N GLY A 67 20.44 -9.48 3.35
CA GLY A 67 20.35 -10.75 4.07
C GLY A 67 19.83 -10.61 5.51
N ILE A 68 19.13 -9.51 5.83
CA ILE A 68 18.55 -9.28 7.15
C ILE A 68 17.43 -10.29 7.43
N CYS A 69 16.57 -10.54 6.44
CA CYS A 69 15.51 -11.54 6.51
C CYS A 69 15.00 -11.93 5.12
N GLY A 70 14.19 -12.99 5.04
CA GLY A 70 13.53 -13.41 3.81
C GLY A 70 12.21 -12.68 3.54
N PRO A 71 11.69 -12.73 2.29
CA PRO A 71 10.41 -12.12 1.94
C PRO A 71 9.24 -12.65 2.80
N GLU A 72 9.26 -13.94 3.14
CA GLU A 72 8.24 -14.59 3.96
C GLU A 72 8.13 -13.99 5.36
N ASP A 73 9.27 -13.67 5.98
CA ASP A 73 9.32 -13.09 7.33
C ASP A 73 8.86 -11.62 7.31
N ILE A 74 9.20 -10.86 6.27
CA ILE A 74 8.68 -9.50 6.06
C ILE A 74 7.16 -9.53 5.94
N ASP A 75 6.63 -10.37 5.06
CA ASP A 75 5.19 -10.53 4.85
C ASP A 75 4.47 -10.97 6.14
N LYS A 76 5.05 -11.89 6.89
CA LYS A 76 4.53 -12.34 8.17
C LYS A 76 4.55 -11.22 9.20
N CYS A 77 5.65 -10.48 9.30
CA CYS A 77 5.79 -9.35 10.21
C CYS A 77 4.70 -8.29 9.94
N ILE A 78 4.54 -7.85 8.69
CA ILE A 78 3.52 -6.87 8.31
C ILE A 78 2.12 -7.35 8.71
N ARG A 79 1.76 -8.58 8.35
CA ARG A 79 0.42 -9.13 8.60
C ARG A 79 0.10 -9.38 10.07
N SER A 80 1.10 -9.59 10.93
CA SER A 80 0.88 -9.94 12.34
C SER A 80 1.28 -8.86 13.35
N SER A 81 1.85 -7.75 12.89
CA SER A 81 2.25 -6.63 13.76
C SER A 81 1.36 -5.40 13.54
N TRP A 82 1.84 -4.43 12.80
CA TRP A 82 1.17 -3.14 12.62
C TRP A 82 0.14 -3.12 11.47
N GLY A 83 0.21 -4.03 10.50
CA GLY A 83 -0.73 -4.06 9.37
C GLY A 83 -2.20 -4.12 9.78
N PRO A 84 -2.62 -5.01 10.72
CA PRO A 84 -4.00 -5.05 11.19
C PRO A 84 -4.47 -3.76 11.87
N ARG A 85 -3.57 -3.01 12.50
CA ARG A 85 -3.89 -1.74 13.17
C ARG A 85 -4.36 -0.69 12.18
N TYR A 86 -3.77 -0.63 11.00
CA TYR A 86 -4.10 0.36 9.97
C TYR A 86 -5.45 0.13 9.28
N THR A 87 -6.18 -0.91 9.65
CA THR A 87 -7.59 -1.06 9.29
C THR A 87 -8.54 -0.29 10.21
N SER A 88 -8.05 0.23 11.34
CA SER A 88 -8.84 0.89 12.39
C SER A 88 -8.39 2.32 12.66
N ILE A 89 -7.09 2.59 12.60
CA ILE A 89 -6.52 3.93 12.81
C ILE A 89 -5.52 4.26 11.71
N GLY A 90 -5.31 5.54 11.43
CA GLY A 90 -4.35 6.02 10.44
C GLY A 90 -2.91 5.95 10.94
N LEU A 91 -1.97 6.20 10.01
CA LEU A 91 -0.55 6.27 10.33
C LEU A 91 -0.25 7.41 11.31
N PHE A 92 -0.75 8.61 11.04
CA PHE A 92 -0.53 9.77 11.90
C PHE A 92 -1.21 9.64 13.26
N ASP A 93 -2.45 9.11 13.31
CA ASP A 93 -3.13 8.81 14.59
C ASP A 93 -2.29 7.89 15.46
N HIS A 94 -1.66 6.88 14.83
CA HIS A 94 -0.83 5.95 15.57
C HIS A 94 0.43 6.62 16.15
N PHE A 95 1.12 7.43 15.35
CA PHE A 95 2.36 8.07 15.77
C PHE A 95 2.10 9.19 16.80
N ASP A 96 1.02 9.95 16.66
CA ASP A 96 0.59 10.93 17.66
C ASP A 96 0.26 10.24 19.00
N TYR A 97 -0.48 9.14 18.93
CA TYR A 97 -0.81 8.35 20.14
C TYR A 97 0.42 7.77 20.83
N ALA A 98 1.44 7.38 20.07
CA ALA A 98 2.70 6.85 20.63
C ALA A 98 3.58 7.94 21.29
N GLY A 99 3.41 9.20 20.89
CA GLY A 99 4.16 10.35 21.35
C GLY A 99 5.28 10.76 20.38
N LEU A 100 5.20 11.97 19.87
CA LEU A 100 6.12 12.49 18.84
C LEU A 100 7.56 12.62 19.33
N ASP A 101 7.79 12.79 20.61
CA ASP A 101 9.12 12.78 21.24
C ASP A 101 9.78 11.41 21.16
N LEU A 102 9.02 10.34 21.44
CA LEU A 102 9.47 8.96 21.25
C LEU A 102 9.77 8.69 19.77
N ILE A 103 8.88 9.10 18.87
CA ILE A 103 9.05 8.92 17.42
C ILE A 103 10.31 9.63 16.93
N ALA A 104 10.53 10.89 17.32
CA ALA A 104 11.73 11.64 16.93
C ALA A 104 13.03 10.96 17.40
N ASN A 105 13.03 10.38 18.60
CA ASN A 105 14.18 9.61 19.09
C ASN A 105 14.44 8.36 18.27
N ILE A 106 13.39 7.61 17.88
CA ILE A 106 13.50 6.43 17.01
C ILE A 106 14.03 6.83 15.63
N GLU A 107 13.43 7.84 15.01
CA GLU A 107 13.81 8.32 13.69
C GLU A 107 15.26 8.80 13.65
N GLY A 108 15.74 9.40 14.73
CA GLY A 108 17.10 9.90 14.84
C GLY A 108 18.19 8.85 14.65
N TYR A 109 17.95 7.61 15.05
CA TYR A 109 18.89 6.51 14.79
C TYR A 109 18.51 5.61 13.62
N LEU A 110 17.22 5.52 13.30
CA LEU A 110 16.73 4.59 12.28
C LEU A 110 16.84 5.17 10.87
N TYR A 111 16.50 6.44 10.65
CA TYR A 111 16.51 7.04 9.31
C TYR A 111 17.88 6.99 8.60
N PRO A 112 19.03 7.17 9.31
CA PRO A 112 20.32 7.00 8.67
C PRO A 112 20.60 5.60 8.11
N ASP A 113 19.91 4.57 8.62
CA ASP A 113 20.10 3.17 8.25
C ASP A 113 19.10 2.69 7.19
N LEU A 114 17.98 3.40 7.02
CA LEU A 114 16.97 3.03 6.04
C LEU A 114 17.46 3.27 4.60
N CYS A 115 16.97 2.44 3.69
CA CYS A 115 17.28 2.54 2.27
C CYS A 115 16.79 3.86 1.66
N ASP A 116 17.69 4.62 1.05
CA ASP A 116 17.39 5.88 0.35
C ASP A 116 17.57 5.81 -1.17
N THR A 117 17.81 4.61 -1.74
CA THR A 117 18.03 4.44 -3.18
C THR A 117 16.93 5.05 -4.02
N LYS A 118 17.34 5.66 -5.14
CA LYS A 118 16.44 6.20 -6.18
C LYS A 118 16.35 5.29 -7.39
N GLU A 119 17.14 4.23 -7.41
CA GLU A 119 17.24 3.27 -8.50
C GLU A 119 16.40 2.00 -8.21
N VAL A 120 16.12 1.25 -9.26
CA VAL A 120 15.54 -0.09 -9.14
C VAL A 120 16.57 -1.00 -8.47
N HIS A 121 16.14 -1.73 -7.46
CA HIS A 121 17.00 -2.66 -6.72
C HIS A 121 17.65 -3.70 -7.65
N PRO A 122 18.96 -4.00 -7.47
CA PRO A 122 19.69 -4.98 -8.27
C PRO A 122 19.00 -6.35 -8.30
N SER A 123 18.53 -6.86 -7.16
CA SER A 123 17.83 -8.15 -7.07
C SER A 123 16.52 -8.19 -7.84
N LEU A 124 15.82 -7.06 -7.94
CA LEU A 124 14.62 -6.94 -8.76
C LEU A 124 15.00 -6.91 -10.25
N GLN A 125 16.06 -6.16 -10.62
CA GLN A 125 16.55 -6.10 -11.99
C GLN A 125 17.02 -7.47 -12.48
N GLU A 126 17.70 -8.25 -11.65
CA GLU A 126 18.10 -9.62 -11.97
C GLU A 126 16.89 -10.53 -12.24
N ARG A 127 15.82 -10.41 -11.44
CA ARG A 127 14.56 -11.16 -11.70
C ARG A 127 13.95 -10.77 -13.03
N LEU A 128 13.87 -9.48 -13.34
CA LEU A 128 13.39 -9.01 -14.63
C LEU A 128 14.20 -9.60 -15.79
N ASN A 129 15.53 -9.60 -15.67
CA ASN A 129 16.43 -10.13 -16.70
C ASN A 129 16.26 -11.65 -16.92
N ARG A 130 15.89 -12.39 -15.86
CA ARG A 130 15.57 -13.83 -15.95
C ARG A 130 14.15 -14.13 -16.43
N GLY A 131 13.29 -13.12 -16.52
CA GLY A 131 11.89 -13.29 -16.84
C GLY A 131 11.02 -13.75 -15.66
N ASP A 132 11.50 -13.62 -14.43
CA ASP A 132 10.80 -13.97 -13.19
C ASP A 132 9.83 -12.84 -12.80
N LEU A 133 8.73 -12.69 -13.54
CA LEU A 133 7.79 -11.56 -13.41
C LEU A 133 6.66 -11.82 -12.38
N GLY A 134 6.90 -12.68 -11.40
CA GLY A 134 5.93 -13.05 -10.39
C GLY A 134 4.83 -13.96 -10.93
N TYR A 135 3.58 -13.69 -10.52
CA TYR A 135 2.41 -14.48 -10.95
C TYR A 135 2.29 -14.65 -12.47
N LYS A 136 2.68 -13.63 -13.25
CA LYS A 136 2.58 -13.66 -14.73
C LYS A 136 3.38 -14.77 -15.38
N THR A 137 4.50 -15.15 -14.78
CA THR A 137 5.41 -16.18 -15.31
C THR A 137 5.57 -17.37 -14.38
N GLY A 138 4.83 -17.37 -13.27
CA GLY A 138 4.85 -18.44 -12.28
C GLY A 138 6.02 -18.37 -11.28
N MET A 139 6.96 -17.45 -11.45
CA MET A 139 8.10 -17.28 -10.57
C MET A 139 8.38 -15.78 -10.31
N GLY A 140 8.74 -15.44 -9.06
CA GLY A 140 9.13 -14.12 -8.64
C GLY A 140 9.92 -14.20 -7.33
N TYR A 141 9.54 -13.43 -6.30
CA TYR A 141 10.00 -13.67 -4.93
C TYR A 141 9.45 -14.99 -4.38
N TYR A 142 8.33 -15.46 -4.94
CA TYR A 142 7.66 -16.71 -4.60
C TYR A 142 7.45 -17.56 -5.86
N ASP A 143 7.36 -18.88 -5.65
CA ASP A 143 6.84 -19.80 -6.64
C ASP A 143 5.30 -19.72 -6.65
N TRP A 144 4.73 -19.38 -7.79
CA TRP A 144 3.29 -19.20 -7.99
C TRP A 144 2.63 -20.38 -8.71
N ARG A 145 3.41 -21.35 -9.21
CA ARG A 145 2.93 -22.42 -10.10
C ARG A 145 1.96 -23.38 -9.41
N GLU A 146 2.20 -23.62 -8.12
CA GLU A 146 1.40 -24.56 -7.33
C GLU A 146 0.46 -23.88 -6.34
N ARG A 147 0.32 -22.55 -6.40
CA ARG A 147 -0.58 -21.82 -5.51
C ARG A 147 -2.03 -21.91 -5.96
N ASP A 148 -2.92 -22.23 -5.01
CA ASP A 148 -4.37 -22.07 -5.19
C ASP A 148 -4.72 -20.57 -5.37
N MET A 149 -4.87 -20.18 -6.63
CA MET A 149 -5.13 -18.78 -6.98
C MET A 149 -6.53 -18.32 -6.61
N ASP A 150 -7.51 -19.20 -6.50
CA ASP A 150 -8.86 -18.83 -6.09
C ASP A 150 -8.91 -18.57 -4.59
N ALA A 151 -8.25 -19.40 -3.79
CA ALA A 151 -8.04 -19.13 -2.37
C ALA A 151 -7.23 -17.85 -2.15
N PHE A 152 -6.20 -17.61 -2.96
CA PHE A 152 -5.41 -16.37 -2.90
C PHE A 152 -6.25 -15.12 -3.20
N ARG A 153 -7.05 -15.13 -4.27
CA ARG A 153 -7.95 -14.02 -4.64
C ARG A 153 -8.99 -13.74 -3.55
N LYS A 154 -9.59 -14.78 -2.98
CA LYS A 154 -10.51 -14.64 -1.83
C LYS A 154 -9.79 -13.99 -0.65
N LYS A 155 -8.57 -14.41 -0.36
CA LYS A 155 -7.77 -13.85 0.73
C LYS A 155 -7.44 -12.37 0.52
N THR A 156 -7.16 -11.92 -0.69
CA THR A 156 -6.87 -10.51 -0.98
C THR A 156 -8.09 -9.61 -0.92
N SER A 157 -9.29 -10.12 -1.21
CA SER A 157 -10.53 -9.35 -1.17
C SER A 157 -11.20 -9.32 0.21
N ASN A 158 -10.98 -10.33 1.05
CA ASN A 158 -11.59 -10.43 2.37
C ASN A 158 -11.45 -9.20 3.27
N PRO A 159 -10.29 -8.51 3.36
CA PRO A 159 -10.16 -7.32 4.18
C PRO A 159 -11.17 -6.24 3.80
N TYR A 160 -11.34 -5.96 2.51
CA TYR A 160 -12.28 -4.94 2.04
C TYR A 160 -13.73 -5.28 2.38
N LEU A 161 -14.11 -6.54 2.26
CA LEU A 161 -15.46 -7.01 2.59
C LEU A 161 -15.75 -6.99 4.09
N ARG A 162 -14.75 -7.27 4.94
CA ARG A 162 -14.92 -7.38 6.39
C ARG A 162 -14.77 -6.08 7.13
N PHE A 163 -13.72 -5.29 6.80
CA PHE A 163 -13.37 -4.10 7.57
C PHE A 163 -14.13 -2.86 7.12
N PHE A 164 -14.45 -2.74 5.84
CA PHE A 164 -15.13 -1.57 5.30
C PHE A 164 -16.66 -1.79 5.14
N ASN A 165 -17.17 -2.97 5.52
CA ASN A 165 -18.58 -3.33 5.30
C ASN A 165 -19.04 -2.99 3.86
N TRP A 166 -18.11 -3.14 2.91
CA TRP A 166 -18.25 -2.71 1.53
C TRP A 166 -19.22 -3.60 0.80
N LYS A 167 -20.34 -3.04 0.39
CA LYS A 167 -21.30 -3.71 -0.48
C LYS A 167 -20.89 -3.50 -1.93
N LEU A 168 -20.62 -4.59 -2.62
CA LEU A 168 -20.35 -4.51 -4.05
C LEU A 168 -21.58 -3.95 -4.77
N PRO A 169 -21.40 -3.08 -5.79
CA PRO A 169 -22.51 -2.63 -6.63
C PRO A 169 -23.27 -3.81 -7.18
N GLY A 170 -24.60 -3.86 -6.93
CA GLY A 170 -25.46 -4.97 -7.37
C GLY A 170 -25.57 -6.17 -6.41
N SER A 171 -24.88 -6.18 -5.28
CA SER A 171 -25.16 -7.14 -4.19
C SER A 171 -26.35 -6.62 -3.36
N VAL A 172 -27.49 -7.24 -3.52
CA VAL A 172 -28.70 -7.05 -2.69
C VAL A 172 -28.58 -7.91 -1.43
#